data_cce213292c72c68e9ab324c12013f6ba
#
_entry.id   cce213292c72c68e9ab324c12013f6ba
#
_cell.length_a   1.000
_cell.length_b   1.000
_cell.length_c   1.000
_cell.angle_alpha   90.00
_cell.angle_beta   90.00
_cell.angle_gamma   90.00
#
_symmetry.space_group_name_H-M   'P 1'
#
loop_
_entity.id
_entity.type
_entity.pdbx_description
1 polymer ?
#
loop_
_entity_poly.entity_id
_entity_poly.type
_entity_poly.pdbx_seq_one_letter_code
_entity_poly.pdbx_strand_id
1 'polypeptide(L)'
;MTTPVVQARGIVKRYGHVTAIDHSDFELRAGEVLAVIGDNGAGKSSIVKAICGATTPDEGEILIEGKPVRFNSPIEAREMGIEIVYQNLALSPALSIADNMFTGREIRKEGWQGKYLRMLDKPAMEKFARDKLTELGLMTVQSIKQPVETLSGGQRQGVAVARAAAFATKFIIMDEPTAALGVKESRKVLELIQDVRARGIPIILISHNMPHVFEVADRIHIHRLGKRLCTIDPKDYTMSDAVAFMTGAKEPPAEDAA
;
A
#
# COMPACT_ATOMS: atom_id res chain seq x y z
N MET A 1 18.73 6.68 -16.23
CA MET A 1 17.48 6.06 -15.73
C MET A 1 17.64 5.85 -14.23
N THR A 2 16.73 6.34 -13.42
CA THR A 2 16.78 6.14 -11.96
C THR A 2 16.39 4.69 -11.63
N THR A 3 17.14 4.04 -10.74
CA THR A 3 16.85 2.67 -10.30
C THR A 3 15.45 2.64 -9.65
N PRO A 4 14.55 1.73 -10.07
CA PRO A 4 13.24 1.58 -9.44
C PRO A 4 13.35 1.22 -7.95
N VAL A 5 12.38 1.65 -7.16
CA VAL A 5 12.31 1.33 -5.73
C VAL A 5 12.02 -0.15 -5.50
N VAL A 6 11.10 -0.71 -6.29
CA VAL A 6 10.87 -2.16 -6.36
C VAL A 6 10.71 -2.61 -7.78
N GLN A 7 11.31 -3.76 -8.10
CA GLN A 7 11.07 -4.52 -9.32
C GLN A 7 10.75 -5.96 -8.95
N ALA A 8 9.79 -6.53 -9.65
CA ALA A 8 9.55 -7.96 -9.65
C ALA A 8 9.72 -8.45 -11.09
N ARG A 9 10.52 -9.47 -11.32
CA ARG A 9 10.88 -9.98 -12.65
C ARG A 9 10.48 -11.43 -12.79
N GLY A 10 9.67 -11.74 -13.79
CA GLY A 10 9.25 -13.09 -14.13
C GLY A 10 8.57 -13.83 -12.98
N ILE A 11 7.80 -13.12 -12.14
CA ILE A 11 7.18 -13.73 -10.96
C ILE A 11 6.15 -14.76 -11.38
N VAL A 12 6.27 -15.96 -10.78
CA VAL A 12 5.27 -17.02 -10.89
C VAL A 12 4.77 -17.36 -9.50
N LYS A 13 3.45 -17.50 -9.36
CA LYS A 13 2.82 -18.00 -8.12
C LYS A 13 1.66 -18.93 -8.43
N ARG A 14 1.76 -20.14 -7.88
CA ARG A 14 0.75 -21.19 -8.02
C ARG A 14 0.10 -21.48 -6.67
N TYR A 15 -1.19 -21.70 -6.67
CA TYR A 15 -1.96 -22.18 -5.53
C TYR A 15 -2.67 -23.48 -5.95
N GLY A 16 -2.08 -24.62 -5.61
CA GLY A 16 -2.54 -25.91 -6.12
C GLY A 16 -2.47 -25.95 -7.66
N HIS A 17 -3.61 -26.11 -8.30
CA HIS A 17 -3.71 -26.16 -9.79
C HIS A 17 -3.93 -24.78 -10.43
N VAL A 18 -4.06 -23.73 -9.66
CA VAL A 18 -4.31 -22.37 -10.16
C VAL A 18 -3.01 -21.58 -10.22
N THR A 19 -2.63 -21.12 -11.41
CA THR A 19 -1.55 -20.14 -11.58
C THR A 19 -2.13 -18.75 -11.40
N ALA A 20 -1.85 -18.14 -10.25
CA ALA A 20 -2.37 -16.82 -9.90
C ALA A 20 -1.49 -15.67 -10.44
N ILE A 21 -0.19 -15.93 -10.65
CA ILE A 21 0.76 -15.04 -11.33
C ILE A 21 1.55 -15.91 -12.30
N ASP A 22 1.67 -15.48 -13.54
CA ASP A 22 2.31 -16.21 -14.62
C ASP A 22 3.34 -15.32 -15.33
N HIS A 23 4.62 -15.43 -14.94
CA HIS A 23 5.76 -14.69 -15.49
C HIS A 23 5.50 -13.17 -15.57
N SER A 24 4.95 -12.60 -14.49
CA SER A 24 4.58 -11.20 -14.46
C SER A 24 5.72 -10.33 -13.95
N ASP A 25 5.95 -9.22 -14.66
CA ASP A 25 6.87 -8.16 -14.26
C ASP A 25 6.12 -7.03 -13.55
N PHE A 26 6.81 -6.35 -12.66
CA PHE A 26 6.29 -5.22 -11.91
C PHE A 26 7.40 -4.21 -11.62
N GLU A 27 7.10 -2.91 -11.69
CA GLU A 27 8.07 -1.86 -11.42
C GLU A 27 7.41 -0.66 -10.76
N LEU A 28 7.94 -0.23 -9.59
CA LEU A 28 7.57 1.02 -8.92
C LEU A 28 8.78 1.96 -8.91
N ARG A 29 8.57 3.20 -9.32
CA ARG A 29 9.59 4.26 -9.35
C ARG A 29 9.53 5.12 -8.09
N ALA A 30 10.62 5.85 -7.84
CA ALA A 30 10.67 6.78 -6.71
C ALA A 30 9.64 7.91 -6.87
N GLY A 31 8.92 8.19 -5.77
CA GLY A 31 7.99 9.32 -5.69
C GLY A 31 6.73 9.20 -6.56
N GLU A 32 6.42 8.02 -7.14
CA GLU A 32 5.21 7.83 -7.95
C GLU A 32 4.09 7.15 -7.17
N VAL A 33 2.87 7.37 -7.63
CA VAL A 33 1.71 6.53 -7.34
C VAL A 33 1.49 5.61 -8.53
N LEU A 34 1.79 4.33 -8.37
CA LEU A 34 1.49 3.30 -9.36
C LEU A 34 0.18 2.61 -8.99
N ALA A 35 -0.87 2.86 -9.77
CA ALA A 35 -2.12 2.12 -9.60
C ALA A 35 -2.03 0.74 -10.23
N VAL A 36 -2.57 -0.27 -9.56
CA VAL A 36 -2.71 -1.65 -10.07
C VAL A 36 -4.19 -1.95 -10.27
N ILE A 37 -4.60 -2.08 -11.51
CA ILE A 37 -5.98 -2.40 -11.90
C ILE A 37 -6.06 -3.75 -12.58
N GLY A 38 -7.25 -4.32 -12.67
CA GLY A 38 -7.52 -5.62 -13.29
C GLY A 38 -8.81 -6.22 -12.73
N ASP A 39 -9.35 -7.21 -13.40
CA ASP A 39 -10.55 -7.92 -12.96
C ASP A 39 -10.36 -8.67 -11.65
N ASN A 40 -11.46 -9.09 -11.04
CA ASN A 40 -11.42 -9.99 -9.90
C ASN A 40 -10.77 -11.32 -10.31
N GLY A 41 -9.79 -11.77 -9.50
CA GLY A 41 -9.02 -12.96 -9.85
C GLY A 41 -7.88 -12.74 -10.85
N ALA A 42 -7.67 -11.51 -11.35
CA ALA A 42 -6.57 -11.22 -12.28
C ALA A 42 -5.15 -11.45 -11.71
N GLY A 43 -4.99 -11.59 -10.38
CA GLY A 43 -3.68 -11.79 -9.74
C GLY A 43 -3.13 -10.58 -8.97
N LYS A 44 -3.83 -9.42 -8.96
CA LYS A 44 -3.40 -8.18 -8.30
C LYS A 44 -2.96 -8.38 -6.84
N SER A 45 -3.83 -8.99 -6.04
CA SER A 45 -3.51 -9.23 -4.63
C SER A 45 -2.39 -10.26 -4.46
N SER A 46 -2.19 -11.16 -5.42
CA SER A 46 -1.12 -12.16 -5.36
C SER A 46 0.25 -11.54 -5.63
N ILE A 47 0.37 -10.64 -6.63
CA ILE A 47 1.64 -9.94 -6.88
C ILE A 47 2.01 -9.02 -5.72
N VAL A 48 1.03 -8.32 -5.16
CA VAL A 48 1.24 -7.48 -3.97
C VAL A 48 1.65 -8.31 -2.76
N LYS A 49 1.01 -9.46 -2.52
CA LYS A 49 1.40 -10.40 -1.45
C LYS A 49 2.82 -10.94 -1.65
N ALA A 50 3.26 -11.14 -2.88
CA ALA A 50 4.64 -11.53 -3.18
C ALA A 50 5.62 -10.40 -2.83
N ILE A 51 5.33 -9.17 -3.25
CA ILE A 51 6.18 -7.99 -3.02
C ILE A 51 6.31 -7.69 -1.50
N CYS A 52 5.26 -7.88 -0.72
CA CYS A 52 5.26 -7.61 0.73
C CYS A 52 5.63 -8.82 1.61
N GLY A 53 6.07 -9.93 1.02
CA GLY A 53 6.48 -11.11 1.77
C GLY A 53 5.35 -11.90 2.43
N ALA A 54 4.08 -11.60 2.11
CA ALA A 54 2.94 -12.40 2.59
C ALA A 54 2.83 -13.75 1.88
N THR A 55 3.50 -13.87 0.72
CA THR A 55 3.64 -15.13 -0.01
C THR A 55 5.00 -15.15 -0.72
N THR A 56 5.66 -16.28 -0.75
CA THR A 56 6.92 -16.43 -1.49
C THR A 56 6.59 -16.82 -2.93
N PRO A 57 7.14 -16.14 -3.96
CA PRO A 57 7.05 -16.58 -5.34
C PRO A 57 7.61 -17.97 -5.53
N ASP A 58 7.07 -18.71 -6.49
CA ASP A 58 7.60 -20.03 -6.85
C ASP A 58 8.77 -19.89 -7.85
N GLU A 59 8.71 -18.85 -8.72
CA GLU A 59 9.75 -18.50 -9.67
C GLU A 59 9.88 -16.96 -9.78
N GLY A 60 10.99 -16.49 -10.35
CA GLY A 60 11.30 -15.07 -10.52
C GLY A 60 12.02 -14.47 -9.33
N GLU A 61 12.28 -13.18 -9.40
CA GLU A 61 13.01 -12.44 -8.38
C GLU A 61 12.35 -11.11 -8.04
N ILE A 62 12.51 -10.67 -6.80
CA ILE A 62 12.09 -9.34 -6.33
C ILE A 62 13.35 -8.58 -5.96
N LEU A 63 13.48 -7.35 -6.49
CA LEU A 63 14.58 -6.45 -6.18
C LEU A 63 14.03 -5.19 -5.49
N ILE A 64 14.68 -4.80 -4.41
CA ILE A 64 14.45 -3.50 -3.76
C ILE A 64 15.70 -2.66 -3.97
N GLU A 65 15.52 -1.49 -4.62
CA GLU A 65 16.64 -0.60 -4.99
C GLU A 65 17.76 -1.35 -5.74
N GLY A 66 17.38 -2.25 -6.64
CA GLY A 66 18.30 -3.06 -7.45
C GLY A 66 18.95 -4.25 -6.73
N LYS A 67 18.65 -4.47 -5.45
CA LYS A 67 19.19 -5.59 -4.68
C LYS A 67 18.15 -6.71 -4.58
N PRO A 68 18.48 -7.97 -4.92
CA PRO A 68 17.55 -9.07 -4.78
C PRO A 68 17.21 -9.31 -3.30
N VAL A 69 15.92 -9.49 -3.03
CA VAL A 69 15.37 -9.75 -1.71
C VAL A 69 14.45 -10.97 -1.75
N ARG A 70 14.43 -11.72 -0.66
CA ARG A 70 13.50 -12.82 -0.46
C ARG A 70 12.94 -12.71 0.94
N PHE A 71 11.67 -12.38 1.03
CA PHE A 71 10.98 -12.32 2.29
C PHE A 71 10.40 -13.67 2.67
N ASN A 72 10.57 -14.05 3.94
CA ASN A 72 9.95 -15.23 4.53
C ASN A 72 8.68 -14.87 5.32
N SER A 73 8.49 -13.59 5.59
CA SER A 73 7.31 -13.08 6.30
C SER A 73 7.05 -11.60 5.98
N PRO A 74 5.80 -11.12 6.18
CA PRO A 74 5.49 -9.70 6.09
C PRO A 74 6.24 -8.83 7.12
N ILE A 75 6.71 -9.43 8.21
CA ILE A 75 7.48 -8.72 9.25
C ILE A 75 8.83 -8.27 8.67
N GLU A 76 9.52 -9.14 7.92
CA GLU A 76 10.78 -8.79 7.27
C GLU A 76 10.63 -7.65 6.26
N ALA A 77 9.56 -7.65 5.46
CA ALA A 77 9.27 -6.56 4.54
C ALA A 77 9.01 -5.24 5.30
N ARG A 78 8.28 -5.32 6.42
CA ARG A 78 7.99 -4.18 7.28
C ARG A 78 9.25 -3.63 7.97
N GLU A 79 10.17 -4.49 8.41
CA GLU A 79 11.47 -4.09 8.97
C GLU A 79 12.35 -3.41 7.91
N MET A 80 12.19 -3.77 6.63
CA MET A 80 12.85 -3.10 5.52
C MET A 80 12.22 -1.72 5.17
N GLY A 81 11.06 -1.39 5.77
CA GLY A 81 10.37 -0.12 5.56
C GLY A 81 9.27 -0.15 4.50
N ILE A 82 8.74 -1.33 4.19
CA ILE A 82 7.57 -1.53 3.33
C ILE A 82 6.34 -1.59 4.22
N GLU A 83 5.40 -0.67 4.04
CA GLU A 83 4.17 -0.62 4.83
C GLU A 83 2.95 -0.97 3.99
N ILE A 84 1.91 -1.51 4.63
CA ILE A 84 0.68 -1.93 3.96
C ILE A 84 -0.53 -1.36 4.69
N VAL A 85 -1.42 -0.77 3.92
CA VAL A 85 -2.79 -0.43 4.32
C VAL A 85 -3.71 -1.47 3.70
N TYR A 86 -4.20 -2.39 4.51
CA TYR A 86 -5.11 -3.44 4.07
C TYR A 86 -6.53 -2.91 3.92
N GLN A 87 -7.34 -3.55 3.09
CA GLN A 87 -8.75 -3.24 2.91
C GLN A 87 -9.55 -3.27 4.24
N ASN A 88 -9.21 -4.19 5.15
CA ASN A 88 -9.80 -4.27 6.50
C ASN A 88 -9.09 -3.41 7.55
N LEU A 89 -8.17 -2.52 7.12
CA LEU A 89 -7.36 -1.58 7.90
C LEU A 89 -6.41 -2.20 8.94
N ALA A 90 -6.63 -3.42 9.37
CA ALA A 90 -5.88 -4.10 10.43
C ALA A 90 -5.68 -3.20 11.68
N LEU A 91 -6.76 -2.55 12.11
CA LEU A 91 -6.85 -1.75 13.34
C LEU A 91 -7.64 -2.52 14.40
N SER A 92 -7.15 -2.51 15.64
CA SER A 92 -7.87 -3.05 16.78
C SER A 92 -8.90 -2.03 17.27
N PRO A 93 -10.22 -2.34 17.23
CA PRO A 93 -11.27 -1.39 17.59
C PRO A 93 -11.15 -0.83 19.00
N ALA A 94 -10.84 -1.70 19.96
CA ALA A 94 -10.77 -1.37 21.38
C ALA A 94 -9.50 -0.60 21.80
N LEU A 95 -8.46 -0.62 20.98
CA LEU A 95 -7.23 0.10 21.29
C LEU A 95 -7.34 1.57 20.90
N SER A 96 -6.55 2.41 21.60
CA SER A 96 -6.43 3.82 21.26
C SER A 96 -5.78 4.00 19.88
N ILE A 97 -5.93 5.20 19.29
CA ILE A 97 -5.25 5.55 18.04
C ILE A 97 -3.74 5.41 18.21
N ALA A 98 -3.16 5.93 19.30
CA ALA A 98 -1.73 5.83 19.57
C ALA A 98 -1.27 4.37 19.69
N ASP A 99 -2.00 3.52 20.42
CA ASP A 99 -1.66 2.10 20.53
C ASP A 99 -1.74 1.39 19.16
N ASN A 100 -2.77 1.69 18.34
CA ASN A 100 -2.90 1.14 16.98
C ASN A 100 -1.76 1.54 16.05
N MET A 101 -1.26 2.78 16.14
CA MET A 101 -0.11 3.21 15.34
C MET A 101 1.15 2.41 15.67
N PHE A 102 1.32 2.01 16.91
CA PHE A 102 2.51 1.30 17.38
C PHE A 102 2.35 -0.22 17.50
N THR A 103 1.24 -0.80 17.07
CA THR A 103 1.04 -2.26 17.17
C THR A 103 2.19 -3.04 16.54
N GLY A 104 2.88 -3.86 17.37
CA GLY A 104 4.03 -4.68 17.00
C GLY A 104 5.34 -3.90 16.84
N ARG A 105 5.40 -2.62 17.26
CA ARG A 105 6.59 -1.75 17.29
C ARG A 105 6.55 -0.78 18.46
N GLU A 106 5.98 -1.23 19.58
CA GLU A 106 5.76 -0.41 20.76
C GLU A 106 7.08 0.14 21.31
N ILE A 107 7.07 1.44 21.66
CA ILE A 107 8.22 2.08 22.32
C ILE A 107 8.24 1.63 23.79
N ARG A 108 9.35 1.10 24.23
CA ARG A 108 9.57 0.74 25.63
C ARG A 108 10.28 1.84 26.38
N LYS A 109 10.00 1.96 27.68
CA LYS A 109 10.72 2.87 28.55
C LYS A 109 12.22 2.58 28.53
N GLU A 110 13.02 3.60 28.75
CA GLU A 110 14.45 3.44 28.90
C GLU A 110 14.80 2.77 30.25
N GLY A 111 16.03 2.24 30.32
CA GLY A 111 16.58 1.62 31.53
C GLY A 111 15.98 0.25 31.85
N TRP A 112 16.06 -0.15 33.12
CA TRP A 112 15.70 -1.49 33.58
C TRP A 112 14.19 -1.78 33.44
N GLN A 113 13.33 -0.78 33.56
CA GLN A 113 11.87 -0.92 33.44
C GLN A 113 11.47 -1.36 32.05
N GLY A 114 12.05 -0.80 30.99
CA GLY A 114 11.79 -1.22 29.60
C GLY A 114 12.49 -2.53 29.26
N LYS A 115 13.73 -2.73 29.75
CA LYS A 115 14.54 -3.92 29.42
C LYS A 115 14.00 -5.19 30.07
N TYR A 116 13.70 -5.15 31.37
CA TYR A 116 13.30 -6.35 32.14
C TYR A 116 11.78 -6.47 32.32
N LEU A 117 11.08 -5.35 32.62
CA LEU A 117 9.63 -5.37 32.83
C LEU A 117 8.83 -5.12 31.55
N ARG A 118 9.52 -4.86 30.42
CA ARG A 118 8.89 -4.57 29.11
C ARG A 118 7.84 -3.43 29.16
N MET A 119 7.99 -2.50 30.11
CA MET A 119 7.06 -1.38 30.26
C MET A 119 7.07 -0.46 29.05
N LEU A 120 5.89 -0.12 28.53
CA LEU A 120 5.72 0.75 27.39
C LEU A 120 5.89 2.22 27.78
N ASP A 121 6.51 3.01 26.89
CA ASP A 121 6.54 4.46 26.98
C ASP A 121 5.32 5.07 26.26
N LYS A 122 4.16 4.98 26.91
CA LYS A 122 2.92 5.53 26.35
C LYS A 122 2.99 7.03 26.06
N PRO A 123 3.60 7.90 26.91
CA PRO A 123 3.75 9.32 26.57
C PRO A 123 4.53 9.56 25.29
N ALA A 124 5.63 8.83 25.06
CA ALA A 124 6.42 8.94 23.82
C ALA A 124 5.61 8.49 22.59
N MET A 125 4.89 7.36 22.69
CA MET A 125 4.01 6.87 21.65
C MET A 125 2.88 7.86 21.33
N GLU A 126 2.24 8.42 22.36
CA GLU A 126 1.16 9.41 22.21
C GLU A 126 1.63 10.70 21.54
N LYS A 127 2.82 11.19 21.95
CA LYS A 127 3.44 12.38 21.34
C LYS A 127 3.72 12.15 19.86
N PHE A 128 4.42 11.06 19.53
CA PHE A 128 4.73 10.71 18.14
C PHE A 128 3.47 10.57 17.28
N ALA A 129 2.45 9.85 17.79
CA ALA A 129 1.19 9.67 17.07
C ALA A 129 0.51 11.02 16.78
N ARG A 130 0.48 11.93 17.78
CA ARG A 130 -0.07 13.27 17.62
C ARG A 130 0.68 14.07 16.56
N ASP A 131 2.02 14.07 16.65
CA ASP A 131 2.88 14.83 15.73
C ASP A 131 2.65 14.34 14.28
N LYS A 132 2.58 13.02 14.07
CA LYS A 132 2.33 12.42 12.72
C LYS A 132 0.94 12.68 12.18
N LEU A 133 -0.10 12.59 13.00
CA LEU A 133 -1.47 12.91 12.58
C LEU A 133 -1.62 14.40 12.24
N THR A 134 -0.97 15.27 13.00
CA THR A 134 -0.94 16.72 12.74
C THR A 134 -0.22 17.02 11.43
N GLU A 135 0.95 16.41 11.23
CA GLU A 135 1.75 16.54 10.00
C GLU A 135 0.96 16.13 8.75
N LEU A 136 0.07 15.12 8.85
CA LEU A 136 -0.78 14.64 7.76
C LEU A 136 -2.14 15.35 7.68
N GLY A 137 -2.34 16.45 8.42
CA GLY A 137 -3.59 17.21 8.37
C GLY A 137 -4.80 16.50 8.99
N LEU A 138 -4.60 15.41 9.71
CA LEU A 138 -5.68 14.60 10.31
C LEU A 138 -6.12 15.16 11.68
N MET A 139 -6.30 16.48 11.76
CA MET A 139 -6.67 17.21 12.98
C MET A 139 -8.12 16.98 13.45
N THR A 140 -8.94 16.27 12.66
CA THR A 140 -10.36 15.99 13.02
C THR A 140 -10.50 14.95 14.13
N VAL A 141 -9.41 14.39 14.62
CA VAL A 141 -9.38 13.45 15.74
C VAL A 141 -9.35 14.23 17.05
N GLN A 142 -10.38 14.12 17.87
CA GLN A 142 -10.50 14.87 19.14
C GLN A 142 -9.42 14.48 20.16
N SER A 143 -9.06 13.20 20.20
CA SER A 143 -8.04 12.69 21.11
C SER A 143 -7.37 11.43 20.55
N ILE A 144 -6.03 11.39 20.57
CA ILE A 144 -5.27 10.20 20.20
C ILE A 144 -5.46 9.02 21.17
N LYS A 145 -6.03 9.29 22.34
CA LYS A 145 -6.33 8.28 23.38
C LYS A 145 -7.69 7.61 23.17
N GLN A 146 -8.53 8.14 22.26
CA GLN A 146 -9.83 7.54 22.01
C GLN A 146 -9.71 6.20 21.29
N PRO A 147 -10.59 5.22 21.59
CA PRO A 147 -10.64 3.95 20.89
C PRO A 147 -10.98 4.14 19.40
N VAL A 148 -10.36 3.33 18.55
CA VAL A 148 -10.58 3.42 17.10
C VAL A 148 -12.03 3.12 16.69
N GLU A 149 -12.76 2.32 17.45
CA GLU A 149 -14.18 2.04 17.21
C GLU A 149 -15.07 3.27 17.23
N THR A 150 -14.67 4.34 17.94
CA THR A 150 -15.41 5.61 18.02
C THR A 150 -15.21 6.50 16.78
N LEU A 151 -14.32 6.14 15.88
CA LEU A 151 -14.01 6.89 14.67
C LEU A 151 -14.97 6.56 13.53
N SER A 152 -15.24 7.55 12.66
CA SER A 152 -15.90 7.29 11.39
C SER A 152 -15.04 6.41 10.46
N GLY A 153 -15.64 5.82 9.43
CA GLY A 153 -14.92 5.01 8.44
C GLY A 153 -13.73 5.76 7.82
N GLY A 154 -13.96 7.00 7.39
CA GLY A 154 -12.90 7.84 6.81
C GLY A 154 -11.79 8.21 7.81
N GLN A 155 -12.16 8.45 9.09
CA GLN A 155 -11.16 8.69 10.15
C GLN A 155 -10.32 7.45 10.41
N ARG A 156 -10.93 6.24 10.47
CA ARG A 156 -10.19 4.98 10.61
C ARG A 156 -9.23 4.77 9.45
N GLN A 157 -9.70 5.04 8.22
CA GLN A 157 -8.83 4.97 7.03
C GLN A 157 -7.65 5.93 7.14
N GLY A 158 -7.90 7.19 7.55
CA GLY A 158 -6.85 8.18 7.79
C GLY A 158 -5.82 7.71 8.81
N VAL A 159 -6.24 7.11 9.92
CA VAL A 159 -5.32 6.54 10.93
C VAL A 159 -4.49 5.39 10.34
N ALA A 160 -5.08 4.52 9.52
CA ALA A 160 -4.34 3.42 8.88
C ALA A 160 -3.28 3.93 7.89
N VAL A 161 -3.64 4.94 7.07
CA VAL A 161 -2.68 5.59 6.15
C VAL A 161 -1.59 6.33 6.93
N ALA A 162 -1.97 7.07 7.99
CA ALA A 162 -1.01 7.77 8.85
C ALA A 162 -0.01 6.80 9.52
N ARG A 163 -0.50 5.64 9.98
CA ARG A 163 0.35 4.58 10.51
C ARG A 163 1.37 4.12 9.48
N ALA A 164 0.93 3.83 8.25
CA ALA A 164 1.81 3.41 7.18
C ALA A 164 2.83 4.53 6.83
N ALA A 165 2.36 5.76 6.61
CA ALA A 165 3.22 6.89 6.26
C ALA A 165 4.24 7.28 7.35
N ALA A 166 3.92 7.01 8.63
CA ALA A 166 4.81 7.30 9.75
C ALA A 166 6.05 6.39 9.78
N PHE A 167 5.97 5.21 9.21
CA PHE A 167 7.02 4.19 9.31
C PHE A 167 7.57 3.73 7.94
N ALA A 168 6.89 4.04 6.84
CA ALA A 168 7.39 3.72 5.51
C ALA A 168 8.68 4.48 5.21
N THR A 169 9.73 3.75 4.84
CA THR A 169 10.99 4.31 4.36
C THR A 169 11.29 3.91 2.92
N LYS A 170 10.57 2.92 2.39
CA LYS A 170 10.70 2.45 1.01
C LYS A 170 9.47 2.79 0.18
N PHE A 171 8.34 2.21 0.49
CA PHE A 171 7.06 2.50 -0.18
C PHE A 171 5.89 2.00 0.66
N ILE A 172 4.68 2.43 0.25
CA ILE A 172 3.42 2.00 0.87
C ILE A 172 2.59 1.25 -0.17
N ILE A 173 1.98 0.15 0.25
CA ILE A 173 0.94 -0.55 -0.49
C ILE A 173 -0.41 -0.18 0.11
N MET A 174 -1.36 0.25 -0.71
CA MET A 174 -2.72 0.56 -0.29
C MET A 174 -3.70 -0.33 -1.07
N ASP A 175 -4.37 -1.23 -0.36
CA ASP A 175 -5.32 -2.17 -0.96
C ASP A 175 -6.75 -1.64 -0.74
N GLU A 176 -7.37 -1.15 -1.83
CA GLU A 176 -8.73 -0.60 -1.87
C GLU A 176 -9.01 0.47 -0.79
N PRO A 177 -8.20 1.53 -0.69
CA PRO A 177 -8.26 2.46 0.45
C PRO A 177 -9.53 3.32 0.49
N THR A 178 -10.31 3.37 -0.58
CA THR A 178 -11.57 4.11 -0.64
C THR A 178 -12.82 3.21 -0.68
N ALA A 179 -12.64 1.88 -0.56
CA ALA A 179 -13.75 0.96 -0.55
C ALA A 179 -14.67 1.21 0.67
N ALA A 180 -15.96 1.11 0.44
CA ALA A 180 -17.00 1.31 1.47
C ALA A 180 -17.02 2.68 2.16
N LEU A 181 -16.39 3.69 1.55
CA LEU A 181 -16.45 5.09 2.01
C LEU A 181 -17.43 5.91 1.19
N GLY A 182 -18.04 6.92 1.82
CA GLY A 182 -18.83 7.93 1.11
C GLY A 182 -17.94 8.85 0.27
N VAL A 183 -18.57 9.64 -0.60
CA VAL A 183 -17.85 10.54 -1.55
C VAL A 183 -16.92 11.51 -0.82
N LYS A 184 -17.39 12.13 0.28
CA LYS A 184 -16.59 13.10 1.05
C LYS A 184 -15.40 12.45 1.75
N GLU A 185 -15.59 11.25 2.29
CA GLU A 185 -14.54 10.48 2.97
C GLU A 185 -13.49 9.98 1.97
N SER A 186 -13.93 9.46 0.82
CA SER A 186 -13.04 9.03 -0.26
C SER A 186 -12.15 10.18 -0.74
N ARG A 187 -12.71 11.39 -0.92
CA ARG A 187 -11.93 12.55 -1.33
C ARG A 187 -10.80 12.88 -0.35
N LYS A 188 -11.07 12.85 0.95
CA LYS A 188 -10.03 13.07 1.98
C LYS A 188 -8.94 12.02 1.94
N VAL A 189 -9.29 10.76 1.63
CA VAL A 189 -8.30 9.69 1.48
C VAL A 189 -7.44 9.91 0.24
N LEU A 190 -8.02 10.35 -0.88
CA LEU A 190 -7.25 10.68 -2.09
C LEU A 190 -6.31 11.87 -1.87
N GLU A 191 -6.77 12.93 -1.19
CA GLU A 191 -5.93 14.05 -0.78
C GLU A 191 -4.75 13.57 0.09
N LEU A 192 -5.01 12.68 1.06
CA LEU A 192 -3.96 12.10 1.90
C LEU A 192 -2.96 11.23 1.11
N ILE A 193 -3.40 10.50 0.10
CA ILE A 193 -2.51 9.75 -0.82
C ILE A 193 -1.57 10.73 -1.55
N GLN A 194 -2.11 11.85 -2.05
CA GLN A 194 -1.31 12.87 -2.71
C GLN A 194 -0.32 13.55 -1.77
N ASP A 195 -0.71 13.83 -0.51
CA ASP A 195 0.18 14.37 0.52
C ASP A 195 1.34 13.44 0.85
N VAL A 196 1.06 12.13 0.97
CA VAL A 196 2.09 11.10 1.20
C VAL A 196 3.04 11.02 0.00
N ARG A 197 2.51 11.05 -1.23
CA ARG A 197 3.32 11.12 -2.46
C ARG A 197 4.20 12.37 -2.51
N ALA A 198 3.65 13.54 -2.17
CA ALA A 198 4.37 14.81 -2.18
C ALA A 198 5.58 14.83 -1.22
N ARG A 199 5.59 13.95 -0.22
CA ARG A 199 6.73 13.71 0.69
C ARG A 199 7.78 12.77 0.11
N GLY A 200 7.61 12.32 -1.14
CA GLY A 200 8.53 11.44 -1.83
C GLY A 200 8.38 9.96 -1.50
N ILE A 201 7.32 9.56 -0.78
CA ILE A 201 7.04 8.15 -0.47
C ILE A 201 6.28 7.54 -1.65
N PRO A 202 6.85 6.53 -2.35
CA PRO A 202 6.17 5.86 -3.45
C PRO A 202 5.00 5.02 -2.97
N ILE A 203 3.95 4.91 -3.78
CA ILE A 203 2.72 4.22 -3.41
C ILE A 203 2.31 3.22 -4.50
N ILE A 204 2.02 1.99 -4.08
CA ILE A 204 1.28 1.01 -4.89
C ILE A 204 -0.18 1.10 -4.47
N LEU A 205 -1.05 1.53 -5.38
CA LEU A 205 -2.49 1.69 -5.14
C LEU A 205 -3.27 0.60 -5.86
N ILE A 206 -3.84 -0.35 -5.14
CA ILE A 206 -4.81 -1.30 -5.73
C ILE A 206 -6.18 -0.67 -5.62
N SER A 207 -6.86 -0.50 -6.74
CA SER A 207 -8.24 -0.03 -6.75
C SER A 207 -8.98 -0.48 -8.01
N HIS A 208 -10.29 -0.67 -7.88
CA HIS A 208 -11.21 -0.89 -9.00
C HIS A 208 -12.03 0.38 -9.34
N ASN A 209 -11.86 1.47 -8.55
CA ASN A 209 -12.53 2.74 -8.78
C ASN A 209 -11.73 3.58 -9.79
N MET A 210 -12.07 3.49 -11.07
CA MET A 210 -11.35 4.17 -12.15
C MET A 210 -11.26 5.69 -11.96
N PRO A 211 -12.33 6.42 -11.59
CA PRO A 211 -12.22 7.86 -11.29
C PRO A 211 -11.13 8.17 -10.26
N HIS A 212 -11.06 7.42 -9.16
CA HIS A 212 -10.04 7.62 -8.13
C HIS A 212 -8.63 7.28 -8.63
N VAL A 213 -8.50 6.21 -9.41
CA VAL A 213 -7.22 5.82 -10.03
C VAL A 213 -6.70 6.93 -10.93
N PHE A 214 -7.53 7.44 -11.85
CA PHE A 214 -7.14 8.49 -12.79
C PHE A 214 -6.88 9.85 -12.13
N GLU A 215 -7.44 10.08 -10.93
CA GLU A 215 -7.19 11.31 -10.16
C GLU A 215 -5.81 11.33 -9.49
N VAL A 216 -5.30 10.18 -9.03
CA VAL A 216 -4.09 10.17 -8.18
C VAL A 216 -2.89 9.42 -8.76
N ALA A 217 -3.07 8.55 -9.73
CA ALA A 217 -1.99 7.73 -10.27
C ALA A 217 -1.10 8.49 -11.27
N ASP A 218 0.19 8.26 -11.18
CA ASP A 218 1.16 8.70 -12.21
C ASP A 218 1.26 7.69 -13.33
N ARG A 219 1.14 6.40 -13.03
CA ARG A 219 1.10 5.29 -13.97
C ARG A 219 0.08 4.26 -13.52
N ILE A 220 -0.48 3.55 -14.48
CA ILE A 220 -1.49 2.50 -14.24
C ILE A 220 -0.97 1.18 -14.79
N HIS A 221 -0.68 0.24 -13.90
CA HIS A 221 -0.32 -1.15 -14.22
C HIS A 221 -1.59 -1.96 -14.39
N ILE A 222 -1.83 -2.46 -15.60
CA ILE A 222 -3.00 -3.28 -15.94
C ILE A 222 -2.61 -4.75 -15.84
N HIS A 223 -3.25 -5.46 -14.90
CA HIS A 223 -3.01 -6.87 -14.63
C HIS A 223 -4.19 -7.71 -15.13
N ARG A 224 -3.91 -8.73 -15.94
CA ARG A 224 -4.95 -9.59 -16.52
C ARG A 224 -4.48 -11.03 -16.59
N LEU A 225 -5.33 -11.97 -16.14
CA LEU A 225 -5.07 -13.41 -16.19
C LEU A 225 -3.69 -13.84 -15.63
N GLY A 226 -3.27 -13.21 -14.52
CA GLY A 226 -2.00 -13.50 -13.86
C GLY A 226 -0.78 -12.81 -14.48
N LYS A 227 -0.95 -12.00 -15.52
CA LYS A 227 0.16 -11.32 -16.23
C LYS A 227 0.02 -9.81 -16.19
N ARG A 228 1.15 -9.11 -16.28
CA ARG A 228 1.14 -7.71 -16.67
C ARG A 228 0.72 -7.63 -18.13
N LEU A 229 -0.38 -6.92 -18.41
CA LEU A 229 -0.79 -6.68 -19.78
C LEU A 229 -0.05 -5.47 -20.37
N CYS A 230 -0.03 -4.36 -19.62
CA CYS A 230 0.64 -3.13 -20.01
C CYS A 230 0.79 -2.21 -18.79
N THR A 231 1.54 -1.12 -18.96
CA THR A 231 1.58 -0.01 -18.00
C THR A 231 1.39 1.30 -18.77
N ILE A 232 0.32 2.04 -18.46
CA ILE A 232 -0.08 3.24 -19.19
C ILE A 232 0.09 4.51 -18.32
N ASP A 233 0.27 5.68 -18.97
CA ASP A 233 0.15 7.00 -18.34
C ASP A 233 -1.32 7.44 -18.44
N PRO A 234 -2.00 7.79 -17.32
CA PRO A 234 -3.39 8.24 -17.36
C PRO A 234 -3.62 9.54 -18.15
N LYS A 235 -2.56 10.26 -18.53
CA LYS A 235 -2.67 11.46 -19.38
C LYS A 235 -2.87 11.10 -20.85
N ASP A 236 -2.37 9.94 -21.29
CA ASP A 236 -2.38 9.52 -22.69
C ASP A 236 -3.61 8.65 -23.03
N TYR A 237 -4.32 8.15 -22.00
CA TYR A 237 -5.43 7.22 -22.15
C TYR A 237 -6.66 7.65 -21.36
N THR A 238 -7.83 7.26 -21.85
CA THR A 238 -9.10 7.47 -21.14
C THR A 238 -9.39 6.32 -20.17
N MET A 239 -10.30 6.58 -19.21
CA MET A 239 -10.83 5.51 -18.35
C MET A 239 -11.44 4.36 -19.15
N SER A 240 -12.12 4.69 -20.28
CA SER A 240 -12.72 3.69 -21.17
C SER A 240 -11.65 2.81 -21.83
N ASP A 241 -10.50 3.36 -22.21
CA ASP A 241 -9.39 2.60 -22.77
C ASP A 241 -8.82 1.64 -21.72
N ALA A 242 -8.58 2.12 -20.49
CA ALA A 242 -8.07 1.30 -19.40
C ALA A 242 -9.00 0.12 -19.08
N VAL A 243 -10.32 0.35 -19.05
CA VAL A 243 -11.34 -0.71 -18.88
C VAL A 243 -11.33 -1.65 -20.07
N ALA A 244 -11.22 -1.16 -21.31
CA ALA A 244 -11.18 -1.99 -22.51
C ALA A 244 -9.94 -2.90 -22.53
N PHE A 245 -8.77 -2.40 -22.11
CA PHE A 245 -7.54 -3.22 -21.94
C PHE A 245 -7.75 -4.26 -20.84
N MET A 246 -8.26 -3.87 -19.68
CA MET A 246 -8.50 -4.74 -18.55
C MET A 246 -9.41 -5.92 -18.89
N THR A 247 -10.50 -5.66 -19.63
CA THR A 247 -11.46 -6.70 -20.06
C THR A 247 -11.01 -7.48 -21.31
N GLY A 248 -10.02 -6.96 -22.04
CA GLY A 248 -9.55 -7.50 -23.32
C GLY A 248 -10.45 -7.18 -24.51
N ALA A 249 -11.29 -6.17 -24.38
CA ALA A 249 -12.06 -5.62 -25.49
C ALA A 249 -11.20 -4.84 -26.50
N LYS A 250 -10.00 -4.40 -26.05
CA LYS A 250 -9.00 -3.71 -26.87
C LYS A 250 -7.62 -4.20 -26.45
N GLU A 251 -6.71 -4.34 -27.40
CA GLU A 251 -5.30 -4.61 -27.12
C GLU A 251 -4.56 -3.29 -26.91
N PRO A 252 -3.63 -3.23 -25.94
CA PRO A 252 -2.79 -2.04 -25.77
C PRO A 252 -1.82 -1.91 -26.94
N PRO A 253 -1.28 -0.69 -27.22
CA PRO A 253 -0.21 -0.50 -28.17
C PRO A 253 1.04 -1.32 -27.80
N ALA A 254 1.79 -1.77 -28.82
CA ALA A 254 2.97 -2.62 -28.63
C ALA A 254 4.05 -1.96 -27.75
N GLU A 255 4.14 -0.62 -27.75
CA GLU A 255 5.07 0.16 -26.95
C GLU A 255 4.77 0.08 -25.42
N ASP A 256 3.52 -0.14 -25.05
CA ASP A 256 3.04 -0.23 -23.66
C ASP A 256 2.80 -1.69 -23.22
N ALA A 257 2.87 -2.64 -24.16
CA ALA A 257 2.68 -4.06 -23.89
C ALA A 257 3.83 -4.65 -23.06
N ALA A 258 3.52 -5.68 -22.30
CA ALA A 258 4.47 -6.37 -21.43
C ALA A 258 5.33 -7.37 -22.21
#